data_9e92af5a16676f35425d2d07003c705f
#
_entry.id   9e92af5a16676f35425d2d07003c705f
#
_cell.length_a   1.000
_cell.length_b   1.000
_cell.length_c   1.000
_cell.angle_alpha   90.00
_cell.angle_beta   90.00
_cell.angle_gamma   90.00
#
_symmetry.space_group_name_H-M   'P 1'
#
loop_
_entity.id
_entity.type
_entity.pdbx_description
1 polymer ?
#
loop_
_entity_poly.entity_id
_entity_poly.type
_entity_poly.pdbx_seq_one_letter_code
_entity_poly.pdbx_strand_id
1 'polypeptide(L)'
;MPTMNTSMQGKICLVTGATSGIGKATALGLAQMGATVVMVGRDREKGEAVQREIKTKSGNEAVDLLLADLSSQESIRQLAEDFLQRYTKLHVLINNAGLISLRRRETVDGLEVTFAVNLLAPFLLTNLLLDVIKASAPSRIINVSSASHEAGYINMDDLQLEGHYRYLRAYGQSKLALVLFTYELARRLQGTGVTANCLHPGFVASNFGQNGTGPISRAVVNLIFSSFGISPEEGAKTSIFLATSPEVEGVTGKYFVKSIPKRSAPITYDESLQRQLWEESARLVKLPMKV
;
A
#
# COMPACT_ATOMS: atom_id res chain seq x y z
N MET A 1 24.11 -12.69 7.77
CA MET A 1 23.10 -11.71 7.33
C MET A 1 23.78 -10.36 7.28
N PRO A 2 23.78 -9.62 6.18
CA PRO A 2 24.34 -8.29 6.20
C PRO A 2 23.47 -7.44 7.15
N THR A 3 24.07 -6.86 8.14
CA THR A 3 23.48 -5.86 9.03
C THR A 3 23.20 -4.62 8.18
N MET A 4 21.98 -4.49 7.65
CA MET A 4 21.56 -3.26 6.98
C MET A 4 21.35 -2.18 8.05
N ASN A 5 22.44 -1.55 8.44
CA ASN A 5 22.44 -0.40 9.34
C ASN A 5 22.29 0.90 8.53
N THR A 6 21.28 0.94 7.66
CA THR A 6 20.97 2.15 6.90
C THR A 6 20.12 3.04 7.80
N SER A 7 20.74 4.06 8.37
CA SER A 7 20.02 5.06 9.18
C SER A 7 18.95 5.77 8.35
N MET A 8 17.75 5.85 8.90
CA MET A 8 16.63 6.59 8.34
C MET A 8 16.41 7.93 9.09
N GLN A 9 17.39 8.36 9.85
CA GLN A 9 17.31 9.61 10.58
C GLN A 9 17.07 10.80 9.64
N GLY A 10 16.10 11.65 9.98
CA GLY A 10 15.67 12.78 9.14
C GLY A 10 14.79 12.41 7.94
N LYS A 11 14.50 11.11 7.72
CA LYS A 11 13.56 10.65 6.69
C LYS A 11 12.16 10.55 7.26
N ILE A 12 11.16 11.04 6.51
CA ILE A 12 9.74 10.95 6.85
C ILE A 12 9.11 9.85 5.99
N CYS A 13 8.48 8.88 6.66
CA CYS A 13 7.86 7.72 6.06
C CYS A 13 6.36 7.68 6.40
N LEU A 14 5.47 7.58 5.42
CA LEU A 14 4.04 7.39 5.62
C LEU A 14 3.68 5.94 5.28
N VAL A 15 3.01 5.25 6.22
CA VAL A 15 2.62 3.84 6.06
C VAL A 15 1.11 3.69 6.25
N THR A 16 0.41 3.27 5.20
CA THR A 16 -1.03 3.01 5.29
C THR A 16 -1.31 1.61 5.86
N GLY A 17 -2.40 1.49 6.64
CA GLY A 17 -2.74 0.23 7.31
C GLY A 17 -1.72 -0.19 8.37
N ALA A 18 -1.10 0.79 9.04
CA ALA A 18 -0.01 0.57 10.00
C ALA A 18 -0.47 0.08 11.38
N THR A 19 -1.76 -0.17 11.60
CA THR A 19 -2.30 -0.58 12.91
C THR A 19 -2.37 -2.10 13.13
N SER A 20 -1.88 -2.91 12.18
CA SER A 20 -1.81 -4.38 12.32
C SER A 20 -0.90 -5.02 11.26
N GLY A 21 -0.56 -6.29 11.47
CA GLY A 21 0.11 -7.13 10.47
C GLY A 21 1.37 -6.51 9.88
N ILE A 22 1.53 -6.64 8.58
CA ILE A 22 2.69 -6.17 7.82
C ILE A 22 2.92 -4.67 8.00
N GLY A 23 1.86 -3.86 7.93
CA GLY A 23 1.98 -2.40 8.08
C GLY A 23 2.52 -1.98 9.44
N LYS A 24 2.07 -2.62 10.53
CA LYS A 24 2.61 -2.40 11.88
C LYS A 24 4.08 -2.82 11.97
N ALA A 25 4.43 -4.01 11.45
CA ALA A 25 5.80 -4.49 11.45
C ALA A 25 6.72 -3.60 10.60
N THR A 26 6.23 -3.11 9.46
CA THR A 26 6.95 -2.15 8.61
C THR A 26 7.18 -0.83 9.35
N ALA A 27 6.14 -0.27 9.97
CA ALA A 27 6.25 0.97 10.75
C ALA A 27 7.25 0.84 11.91
N LEU A 28 7.21 -0.30 12.63
CA LEU A 28 8.17 -0.59 13.70
C LEU A 28 9.60 -0.67 13.16
N GLY A 29 9.83 -1.41 12.07
CA GLY A 29 11.17 -1.53 11.48
C GLY A 29 11.74 -0.18 11.04
N LEU A 30 10.93 0.68 10.42
CA LEU A 30 11.35 2.03 10.03
C LEU A 30 11.63 2.92 11.24
N ALA A 31 10.81 2.83 12.30
CA ALA A 31 11.02 3.57 13.54
C ALA A 31 12.32 3.16 14.23
N GLN A 32 12.64 1.87 14.27
CA GLN A 32 13.91 1.33 14.81
C GLN A 32 15.14 1.82 14.05
N MET A 33 14.98 2.19 12.77
CA MET A 33 16.04 2.76 11.95
C MET A 33 16.12 4.30 12.07
N GLY A 34 15.32 4.92 12.97
CA GLY A 34 15.34 6.36 13.27
C GLY A 34 14.49 7.22 12.34
N ALA A 35 13.59 6.64 11.51
CA ALA A 35 12.68 7.42 10.68
C ALA A 35 11.62 8.14 11.53
N THR A 36 11.18 9.32 11.06
CA THR A 36 9.85 9.83 11.45
C THR A 36 8.80 9.00 10.73
N VAL A 37 7.96 8.27 11.48
CA VAL A 37 6.96 7.37 10.92
C VAL A 37 5.56 7.94 11.13
N VAL A 38 4.86 8.22 10.03
CA VAL A 38 3.46 8.62 10.05
C VAL A 38 2.60 7.38 9.75
N MET A 39 1.97 6.87 10.78
CA MET A 39 1.06 5.74 10.69
C MET A 39 -0.30 6.20 10.21
N VAL A 40 -0.93 5.45 9.29
CA VAL A 40 -2.32 5.68 8.90
C VAL A 40 -3.18 4.50 9.31
N GLY A 41 -4.26 4.76 10.03
CA GLY A 41 -5.27 3.80 10.46
C GLY A 41 -6.65 4.43 10.52
N ARG A 42 -7.72 3.62 10.63
CA ARG A 42 -9.09 4.13 10.70
C ARG A 42 -9.67 4.17 12.13
N ASP A 43 -9.12 3.38 13.01
CA ASP A 43 -9.56 3.22 14.39
C ASP A 43 -8.59 3.94 15.32
N ARG A 44 -9.06 4.95 16.04
CA ARG A 44 -8.25 5.81 16.91
C ARG A 44 -7.63 5.05 18.06
N GLU A 45 -8.45 4.30 18.82
CA GLU A 45 -7.99 3.62 20.03
C GLU A 45 -6.91 2.58 19.71
N LYS A 46 -7.17 1.77 18.66
CA LYS A 46 -6.21 0.80 18.16
C LYS A 46 -4.96 1.48 17.60
N GLY A 47 -5.11 2.59 16.88
CA GLY A 47 -4.02 3.36 16.32
C GLY A 47 -3.09 3.91 17.40
N GLU A 48 -3.65 4.54 18.41
CA GLU A 48 -2.90 5.10 19.56
C GLU A 48 -2.22 4.01 20.40
N ALA A 49 -2.88 2.86 20.59
CA ALA A 49 -2.26 1.74 21.28
C ALA A 49 -1.04 1.20 20.53
N VAL A 50 -1.14 1.06 19.19
CA VAL A 50 -0.04 0.60 18.34
C VAL A 50 1.07 1.66 18.25
N GLN A 51 0.72 2.94 18.20
CA GLN A 51 1.69 4.04 18.22
C GLN A 51 2.56 3.99 19.50
N ARG A 52 1.93 3.87 20.67
CA ARG A 52 2.65 3.72 21.95
C ARG A 52 3.55 2.47 21.95
N GLU A 53 3.03 1.36 21.44
CA GLU A 53 3.81 0.12 21.34
C GLU A 53 5.06 0.30 20.46
N ILE A 54 4.91 0.94 19.29
CA ILE A 54 6.03 1.19 18.36
C ILE A 54 7.04 2.14 19.00
N LYS A 55 6.61 3.23 19.64
CA LYS A 55 7.50 4.15 20.36
C LYS A 55 8.31 3.40 21.43
N THR A 56 7.65 2.62 22.26
CA THR A 56 8.31 1.83 23.32
C THR A 56 9.32 0.82 22.76
N LYS A 57 8.93 0.06 21.70
CA LYS A 57 9.78 -1.00 21.15
C LYS A 57 10.94 -0.47 20.30
N SER A 58 10.79 0.68 19.69
CA SER A 58 11.83 1.30 18.85
C SER A 58 12.73 2.26 19.62
N GLY A 59 12.28 2.77 20.77
CA GLY A 59 12.93 3.89 21.46
C GLY A 59 12.84 5.21 20.70
N ASN A 60 11.94 5.31 19.72
CA ASN A 60 11.81 6.46 18.83
C ASN A 60 10.48 7.17 19.09
N GLU A 61 10.52 8.40 19.55
CA GLU A 61 9.32 9.22 19.82
C GLU A 61 8.70 9.82 18.54
N ALA A 62 9.44 9.86 17.42
CA ALA A 62 8.98 10.41 16.15
C ALA A 62 8.06 9.42 15.40
N VAL A 63 7.01 8.98 16.06
CA VAL A 63 5.96 8.11 15.49
C VAL A 63 4.62 8.78 15.69
N ASP A 64 3.99 9.18 14.60
CA ASP A 64 2.71 9.89 14.59
C ASP A 64 1.58 9.03 14.01
N LEU A 65 0.34 9.40 14.34
CA LEU A 65 -0.87 8.77 13.84
C LEU A 65 -1.74 9.79 13.12
N LEU A 66 -2.12 9.46 11.89
CA LEU A 66 -3.20 10.10 11.15
C LEU A 66 -4.35 9.11 10.96
N LEU A 67 -5.57 9.60 11.05
CA LEU A 67 -6.76 8.78 10.91
C LEU A 67 -7.39 8.96 9.55
N ALA A 68 -7.66 7.86 8.85
CA ALA A 68 -8.38 7.88 7.59
C ALA A 68 -9.10 6.56 7.32
N ASP A 69 -10.31 6.65 6.77
CA ASP A 69 -10.98 5.53 6.11
C ASP A 69 -10.62 5.56 4.62
N LEU A 70 -9.79 4.62 4.21
CA LEU A 70 -9.33 4.52 2.81
C LEU A 70 -10.43 4.01 1.85
N SER A 71 -11.63 3.73 2.33
CA SER A 71 -12.80 3.48 1.50
C SER A 71 -13.58 4.76 1.14
N SER A 72 -13.17 5.93 1.64
CA SER A 72 -13.77 7.23 1.38
C SER A 72 -12.75 8.16 0.72
N GLN A 73 -13.07 8.65 -0.47
CA GLN A 73 -12.21 9.61 -1.18
C GLN A 73 -12.04 10.92 -0.39
N GLU A 74 -13.09 11.38 0.27
CA GLU A 74 -13.05 12.58 1.12
C GLU A 74 -12.08 12.38 2.28
N SER A 75 -12.16 11.23 2.96
CA SER A 75 -11.24 10.90 4.05
C SER A 75 -9.78 10.81 3.58
N ILE A 76 -9.53 10.35 2.35
CA ILE A 76 -8.17 10.31 1.77
C ILE A 76 -7.67 11.73 1.45
N ARG A 77 -8.54 12.63 0.97
CA ARG A 77 -8.17 14.02 0.73
C ARG A 77 -7.84 14.73 2.04
N GLN A 78 -8.67 14.55 3.07
CA GLN A 78 -8.39 15.09 4.41
C GLN A 78 -7.07 14.54 4.98
N LEU A 79 -6.80 13.25 4.81
CA LEU A 79 -5.52 12.65 5.20
C LEU A 79 -4.32 13.34 4.53
N ALA A 80 -4.42 13.63 3.24
CA ALA A 80 -3.36 14.30 2.51
C ALA A 80 -3.19 15.75 2.99
N GLU A 81 -4.27 16.47 3.24
CA GLU A 81 -4.24 17.83 3.81
C GLU A 81 -3.63 17.83 5.21
N ASP A 82 -4.08 16.94 6.10
CA ASP A 82 -3.53 16.80 7.46
C ASP A 82 -2.04 16.48 7.45
N PHE A 83 -1.60 15.66 6.49
CA PHE A 83 -0.17 15.38 6.31
C PHE A 83 0.59 16.64 5.87
N LEU A 84 0.13 17.34 4.84
CA LEU A 84 0.78 18.53 4.29
C LEU A 84 0.81 19.70 5.26
N GLN A 85 -0.16 19.80 6.19
CA GLN A 85 -0.13 20.79 7.27
C GLN A 85 0.98 20.52 8.30
N ARG A 86 1.35 19.25 8.51
CA ARG A 86 2.33 18.85 9.55
C ARG A 86 3.72 18.61 8.99
N TYR A 87 3.84 18.24 7.72
CA TYR A 87 5.09 17.80 7.11
C TYR A 87 5.34 18.48 5.77
N THR A 88 6.53 19.00 5.61
CA THR A 88 6.99 19.63 4.36
C THR A 88 7.81 18.67 3.48
N LYS A 89 8.03 17.43 3.94
CA LYS A 89 8.79 16.40 3.24
C LYS A 89 8.10 15.03 3.36
N LEU A 90 8.21 14.21 2.33
CA LEU A 90 7.81 12.80 2.33
C LEU A 90 8.82 11.99 1.52
N HIS A 91 9.69 11.26 2.21
CA HIS A 91 10.76 10.50 1.57
C HIS A 91 10.32 9.08 1.17
N VAL A 92 9.38 8.49 1.92
CA VAL A 92 8.88 7.14 1.63
C VAL A 92 7.37 7.10 1.84
N LEU A 93 6.64 6.73 0.79
CA LEU A 93 5.22 6.41 0.86
C LEU A 93 5.04 4.89 0.70
N ILE A 94 4.44 4.22 1.70
CA ILE A 94 4.13 2.80 1.65
C ILE A 94 2.61 2.61 1.64
N ASN A 95 2.08 2.32 0.48
CA ASN A 95 0.69 1.92 0.27
C ASN A 95 0.55 0.44 0.63
N ASN A 96 0.41 0.17 1.93
CA ASN A 96 0.31 -1.19 2.46
C ASN A 96 -1.13 -1.61 2.77
N ALA A 97 -2.02 -0.67 3.05
CA ALA A 97 -3.41 -0.99 3.36
C ALA A 97 -4.06 -1.80 2.23
N GLY A 98 -4.86 -2.78 2.62
CA GLY A 98 -5.61 -3.58 1.67
C GLY A 98 -6.67 -4.42 2.39
N LEU A 99 -7.66 -4.86 1.64
CA LEU A 99 -8.72 -5.73 2.13
C LEU A 99 -9.19 -6.71 1.05
N ILE A 100 -9.95 -7.70 1.48
CA ILE A 100 -10.75 -8.56 0.64
C ILE A 100 -12.19 -8.56 1.19
N SER A 101 -13.18 -8.36 0.33
CA SER A 101 -14.59 -8.42 0.70
C SER A 101 -15.22 -9.69 0.13
N LEU A 102 -15.82 -10.53 0.97
CA LEU A 102 -16.43 -11.80 0.54
C LEU A 102 -17.70 -11.59 -0.29
N ARG A 103 -18.32 -10.43 -0.19
CA ARG A 103 -19.50 -10.02 -0.96
C ARG A 103 -19.23 -8.68 -1.60
N ARG A 104 -19.84 -8.41 -2.76
CA ARG A 104 -19.81 -7.08 -3.34
C ARG A 104 -20.41 -6.07 -2.36
N ARG A 105 -19.65 -5.05 -2.05
CA ARG A 105 -20.07 -3.92 -1.22
C ARG A 105 -19.56 -2.65 -1.88
N GLU A 106 -20.33 -1.62 -1.80
CA GLU A 106 -19.95 -0.30 -2.29
C GLU A 106 -19.48 0.58 -1.15
N THR A 107 -18.57 1.47 -1.47
CA THR A 107 -18.13 2.56 -0.60
C THR A 107 -19.16 3.68 -0.60
N VAL A 108 -18.95 4.70 0.23
CA VAL A 108 -19.76 5.93 0.20
C VAL A 108 -19.67 6.68 -1.13
N ASP A 109 -18.65 6.39 -1.93
CA ASP A 109 -18.44 6.95 -3.27
C ASP A 109 -19.07 6.09 -4.39
N GLY A 110 -19.82 5.03 -4.04
CA GLY A 110 -20.45 4.11 -5.01
C GLY A 110 -19.48 3.15 -5.72
N LEU A 111 -18.29 2.91 -5.16
CA LEU A 111 -17.26 2.08 -5.77
C LEU A 111 -17.13 0.72 -5.05
N GLU A 112 -16.79 -0.34 -5.79
CA GLU A 112 -16.54 -1.66 -5.18
C GLU A 112 -15.38 -1.54 -4.18
N VAL A 113 -15.63 -2.00 -2.95
CA VAL A 113 -14.77 -1.70 -1.79
C VAL A 113 -13.37 -2.29 -1.90
N THR A 114 -13.20 -3.46 -2.54
CA THR A 114 -11.87 -4.08 -2.71
C THR A 114 -11.04 -3.29 -3.72
N PHE A 115 -11.64 -2.90 -4.83
CA PHE A 115 -11.01 -2.08 -5.86
C PHE A 115 -10.71 -0.68 -5.31
N ALA A 116 -11.66 -0.08 -4.60
CA ALA A 116 -11.50 1.24 -3.99
C ALA A 116 -10.32 1.28 -3.02
N VAL A 117 -10.25 0.36 -2.06
CA VAL A 117 -9.19 0.38 -1.02
C VAL A 117 -7.84 -0.09 -1.55
N ASN A 118 -7.82 -1.12 -2.42
CA ASN A 118 -6.56 -1.74 -2.84
C ASN A 118 -5.88 -1.01 -4.00
N LEU A 119 -6.64 -0.26 -4.82
CA LEU A 119 -6.11 0.49 -5.96
C LEU A 119 -6.40 1.98 -5.88
N LEU A 120 -7.68 2.38 -5.79
CA LEU A 120 -8.04 3.79 -5.93
C LEU A 120 -7.54 4.65 -4.76
N ALA A 121 -7.48 4.10 -3.55
CA ALA A 121 -6.90 4.79 -2.40
C ALA A 121 -5.38 5.02 -2.55
N PRO A 122 -4.55 4.00 -2.87
CA PRO A 122 -3.15 4.24 -3.24
C PRO A 122 -2.97 5.23 -4.40
N PHE A 123 -3.80 5.12 -5.44
CA PHE A 123 -3.77 6.03 -6.58
C PHE A 123 -4.04 7.48 -6.15
N LEU A 124 -5.15 7.71 -5.43
CA LEU A 124 -5.55 9.05 -4.98
C LEU A 124 -4.53 9.65 -4.01
N LEU A 125 -4.17 8.91 -2.96
CA LEU A 125 -3.23 9.39 -1.94
C LEU A 125 -1.86 9.72 -2.56
N THR A 126 -1.36 8.86 -3.44
CA THR A 126 -0.07 9.08 -4.12
C THR A 126 -0.11 10.37 -4.95
N ASN A 127 -1.18 10.59 -5.73
CA ASN A 127 -1.29 11.79 -6.56
C ASN A 127 -1.46 13.07 -5.73
N LEU A 128 -2.19 13.02 -4.61
CA LEU A 128 -2.36 14.17 -3.71
C LEU A 128 -1.05 14.57 -3.01
N LEU A 129 -0.17 13.60 -2.73
CA LEU A 129 1.12 13.83 -2.08
C LEU A 129 2.29 13.92 -3.07
N LEU A 130 2.03 13.88 -4.38
CA LEU A 130 3.09 13.74 -5.38
C LEU A 130 4.07 14.92 -5.39
N ASP A 131 3.61 16.13 -5.19
CA ASP A 131 4.45 17.32 -5.20
C ASP A 131 5.44 17.33 -4.02
N VAL A 132 4.98 17.00 -2.80
CA VAL A 132 5.86 16.89 -1.64
C VAL A 132 6.82 15.71 -1.76
N ILE A 133 6.41 14.61 -2.40
CA ILE A 133 7.27 13.46 -2.68
C ILE A 133 8.37 13.87 -3.67
N LYS A 134 8.04 14.55 -4.77
CA LYS A 134 9.01 15.07 -5.75
C LYS A 134 9.98 16.08 -5.12
N ALA A 135 9.48 17.00 -4.30
CA ALA A 135 10.30 17.98 -3.59
C ALA A 135 11.22 17.34 -2.53
N SER A 136 10.95 16.09 -2.13
CA SER A 136 11.75 15.33 -1.17
C SER A 136 12.73 14.35 -1.82
N ALA A 137 12.89 14.39 -3.14
CA ALA A 137 13.78 13.47 -3.85
C ALA A 137 15.23 13.51 -3.31
N PRO A 138 15.93 12.37 -3.25
CA PRO A 138 15.47 11.04 -3.64
C PRO A 138 14.41 10.47 -2.69
N SER A 139 13.29 10.02 -3.29
CA SER A 139 12.13 9.51 -2.55
C SER A 139 11.56 8.25 -3.19
N ARG A 140 10.77 7.49 -2.43
CA ARG A 140 10.35 6.14 -2.83
C ARG A 140 8.86 5.92 -2.58
N ILE A 141 8.17 5.37 -3.56
CA ILE A 141 6.78 4.93 -3.46
C ILE A 141 6.76 3.41 -3.54
N ILE A 142 6.13 2.76 -2.55
CA ILE A 142 6.11 1.31 -2.42
C ILE A 142 4.66 0.85 -2.32
N ASN A 143 4.23 0.02 -3.26
CA ASN A 143 2.87 -0.51 -3.32
C ASN A 143 2.87 -1.99 -2.95
N VAL A 144 2.13 -2.36 -1.89
CA VAL A 144 2.04 -3.75 -1.43
C VAL A 144 0.96 -4.48 -2.21
N SER A 145 1.40 -5.22 -3.23
CA SER A 145 0.55 -6.08 -4.04
C SER A 145 0.42 -7.50 -3.44
N SER A 146 0.21 -8.50 -4.27
CA SER A 146 0.06 -9.92 -3.88
C SER A 146 0.42 -10.82 -5.07
N ALA A 147 0.77 -12.09 -4.80
CA ALA A 147 0.85 -13.13 -5.83
C ALA A 147 -0.50 -13.33 -6.56
N SER A 148 -1.61 -12.95 -5.94
CA SER A 148 -2.94 -13.01 -6.58
C SER A 148 -3.07 -12.14 -7.84
N HIS A 149 -2.12 -11.21 -8.10
CA HIS A 149 -2.09 -10.44 -9.35
C HIS A 149 -1.88 -11.34 -10.58
N GLU A 150 -1.20 -12.48 -10.42
CA GLU A 150 -0.92 -13.43 -11.51
C GLU A 150 -2.19 -14.09 -12.05
N ALA A 151 -3.19 -14.29 -11.18
CA ALA A 151 -4.52 -14.81 -11.54
C ALA A 151 -5.54 -13.67 -11.78
N GLY A 152 -5.09 -12.41 -11.71
CA GLY A 152 -5.94 -11.24 -11.93
C GLY A 152 -6.31 -11.07 -13.40
N TYR A 153 -7.45 -10.46 -13.63
CA TYR A 153 -7.93 -10.07 -14.96
C TYR A 153 -8.56 -8.69 -14.87
N ILE A 154 -8.19 -7.80 -15.79
CA ILE A 154 -8.78 -6.46 -15.90
C ILE A 154 -9.86 -6.49 -16.98
N ASN A 155 -11.09 -6.20 -16.58
CA ASN A 155 -12.18 -5.90 -17.51
C ASN A 155 -12.46 -4.40 -17.44
N MET A 156 -12.04 -3.66 -18.45
CA MET A 156 -12.23 -2.20 -18.48
C MET A 156 -13.70 -1.80 -18.55
N ASP A 157 -14.58 -2.67 -19.10
CA ASP A 157 -16.02 -2.43 -19.20
C ASP A 157 -16.76 -2.68 -17.89
N ASP A 158 -16.16 -3.44 -16.94
CA ASP A 158 -16.76 -3.76 -15.64
C ASP A 158 -15.69 -3.87 -14.54
N LEU A 159 -14.99 -2.76 -14.27
CA LEU A 159 -14.01 -2.67 -13.19
C LEU A 159 -14.64 -2.83 -11.79
N GLN A 160 -15.93 -2.52 -11.67
CA GLN A 160 -16.68 -2.57 -10.41
C GLN A 160 -17.33 -3.93 -10.14
N LEU A 161 -17.16 -4.90 -11.06
CA LEU A 161 -17.72 -6.26 -10.98
C LEU A 161 -19.23 -6.28 -10.66
N GLU A 162 -19.98 -5.45 -11.39
CA GLU A 162 -21.43 -5.31 -11.20
C GLU A 162 -22.18 -6.55 -11.69
N GLY A 163 -21.70 -7.18 -12.76
CA GLY A 163 -22.34 -8.36 -13.34
C GLY A 163 -22.18 -9.63 -12.50
N HIS A 164 -20.94 -10.04 -12.20
CA HIS A 164 -20.62 -11.26 -11.47
C HIS A 164 -19.49 -11.07 -10.47
N TYR A 165 -19.84 -10.86 -9.22
CA TYR A 165 -18.88 -10.70 -8.14
C TYR A 165 -18.37 -12.06 -7.61
N ARG A 166 -17.06 -12.25 -7.65
CA ARG A 166 -16.34 -13.31 -6.94
C ARG A 166 -15.19 -12.67 -6.18
N TYR A 167 -15.12 -12.87 -4.88
CA TYR A 167 -14.14 -12.18 -4.01
C TYR A 167 -12.68 -12.42 -4.42
N LEU A 168 -12.32 -13.61 -4.90
CA LEU A 168 -10.97 -13.90 -5.42
C LEU A 168 -10.70 -13.14 -6.73
N ARG A 169 -11.71 -12.99 -7.60
CA ARG A 169 -11.61 -12.21 -8.82
C ARG A 169 -11.42 -10.72 -8.48
N ALA A 170 -12.24 -10.17 -7.58
CA ALA A 170 -12.13 -8.78 -7.13
C ALA A 170 -10.75 -8.49 -6.53
N TYR A 171 -10.26 -9.39 -5.67
CA TYR A 171 -8.96 -9.25 -5.07
C TYR A 171 -7.83 -9.37 -6.08
N GLY A 172 -7.82 -10.40 -6.93
CA GLY A 172 -6.83 -10.58 -7.98
C GLY A 172 -6.79 -9.40 -8.95
N GLN A 173 -7.98 -8.92 -9.40
CA GLN A 173 -8.11 -7.72 -10.22
C GLN A 173 -7.49 -6.49 -9.55
N SER A 174 -7.82 -6.22 -8.28
CA SER A 174 -7.30 -5.06 -7.56
C SER A 174 -5.78 -5.10 -7.38
N LYS A 175 -5.21 -6.30 -7.18
CA LYS A 175 -3.75 -6.46 -7.02
C LYS A 175 -3.00 -6.43 -8.36
N LEU A 176 -3.61 -6.90 -9.44
CA LEU A 176 -3.11 -6.72 -10.80
C LEU A 176 -3.13 -5.24 -11.19
N ALA A 177 -4.25 -4.56 -10.94
CA ALA A 177 -4.39 -3.13 -11.20
C ALA A 177 -3.35 -2.28 -10.44
N LEU A 178 -3.00 -2.67 -9.21
CA LEU A 178 -1.97 -1.99 -8.43
C LEU A 178 -0.56 -2.15 -9.03
N VAL A 179 -0.26 -3.30 -9.67
CA VAL A 179 1.01 -3.49 -10.39
C VAL A 179 1.04 -2.63 -11.65
N LEU A 180 -0.04 -2.63 -12.45
CA LEU A 180 -0.20 -1.77 -13.64
C LEU A 180 -0.03 -0.28 -13.29
N PHE A 181 -0.71 0.17 -12.23
CA PHE A 181 -0.57 1.52 -11.70
C PHE A 181 0.89 1.85 -11.33
N THR A 182 1.57 0.93 -10.66
CA THR A 182 2.96 1.14 -10.25
C THR A 182 3.89 1.34 -11.44
N TYR A 183 3.71 0.58 -12.52
CA TYR A 183 4.54 0.68 -13.71
C TYR A 183 4.27 1.97 -14.50
N GLU A 184 3.01 2.35 -14.63
CA GLU A 184 2.64 3.64 -15.21
C GLU A 184 3.20 4.81 -14.39
N LEU A 185 3.04 4.76 -13.07
CA LEU A 185 3.58 5.77 -12.16
C LEU A 185 5.11 5.88 -12.29
N ALA A 186 5.82 4.77 -12.33
CA ALA A 186 7.28 4.76 -12.50
C ALA A 186 7.72 5.45 -13.81
N ARG A 187 6.96 5.24 -14.89
CA ARG A 187 7.23 5.88 -16.18
C ARG A 187 6.97 7.39 -16.13
N ARG A 188 5.88 7.83 -15.50
CA ARG A 188 5.54 9.25 -15.31
C ARG A 188 6.53 9.98 -14.39
N LEU A 189 7.23 9.25 -13.53
CA LEU A 189 8.20 9.81 -12.59
C LEU A 189 9.64 9.82 -13.12
N GLN A 190 9.89 9.45 -14.38
CA GLN A 190 11.23 9.49 -14.95
C GLN A 190 11.85 10.88 -14.84
N GLY A 191 13.12 10.94 -14.42
CA GLY A 191 13.87 12.19 -14.27
C GLY A 191 13.56 13.00 -13.01
N THR A 192 12.58 12.59 -12.18
CA THR A 192 12.21 13.34 -10.96
C THR A 192 13.01 12.95 -9.72
N GLY A 193 13.79 11.89 -9.76
CA GLY A 193 14.46 11.34 -8.58
C GLY A 193 13.53 10.54 -7.65
N VAL A 194 12.27 10.31 -8.05
CA VAL A 194 11.29 9.49 -7.33
C VAL A 194 11.23 8.10 -7.94
N THR A 195 11.29 7.06 -7.15
CA THR A 195 11.10 5.68 -7.61
C THR A 195 9.75 5.12 -7.15
N ALA A 196 9.12 4.29 -7.99
CA ALA A 196 7.89 3.58 -7.67
C ALA A 196 8.07 2.08 -7.95
N ASN A 197 7.90 1.26 -6.92
CA ASN A 197 8.02 -0.18 -7.01
C ASN A 197 6.86 -0.88 -6.30
N CYS A 198 6.58 -2.10 -6.67
CA CYS A 198 5.60 -2.93 -5.96
C CYS A 198 6.22 -4.25 -5.50
N LEU A 199 5.54 -4.89 -4.56
CA LEU A 199 6.00 -6.13 -3.96
C LEU A 199 4.86 -7.08 -3.65
N HIS A 200 5.21 -8.34 -3.46
CA HIS A 200 4.41 -9.36 -2.80
C HIS A 200 5.06 -9.74 -1.47
N PRO A 201 4.36 -9.59 -0.35
CA PRO A 201 4.95 -9.78 0.98
C PRO A 201 5.11 -11.26 1.39
N GLY A 202 4.61 -12.20 0.59
CA GLY A 202 4.46 -13.60 0.96
C GLY A 202 3.04 -13.91 1.45
N PHE A 203 2.79 -15.19 1.76
CA PHE A 203 1.55 -15.60 2.43
C PHE A 203 1.67 -15.27 3.92
N VAL A 204 1.07 -14.15 4.35
CA VAL A 204 1.16 -13.70 5.74
C VAL A 204 -0.09 -14.12 6.50
N ALA A 205 0.11 -14.75 7.65
CA ALA A 205 -0.93 -14.97 8.65
C ALA A 205 -1.34 -13.61 9.23
N SER A 206 -2.32 -12.95 8.64
CA SER A 206 -2.84 -11.66 9.09
C SER A 206 -4.36 -11.72 9.21
N ASN A 207 -4.95 -10.77 9.95
CA ASN A 207 -6.40 -10.60 10.07
C ASN A 207 -7.08 -10.20 8.73
N PHE A 208 -6.45 -10.53 7.63
CA PHE A 208 -6.87 -10.24 6.29
C PHE A 208 -8.14 -11.05 5.95
N GLY A 209 -9.21 -10.37 5.57
CA GLY A 209 -10.50 -11.03 5.29
C GLY A 209 -11.47 -11.17 6.46
N GLN A 210 -11.14 -10.70 7.67
CA GLN A 210 -12.03 -10.81 8.85
C GLN A 210 -13.19 -9.79 8.85
N ASN A 211 -13.17 -8.80 7.98
CA ASN A 211 -14.24 -7.81 7.90
C ASN A 211 -15.50 -8.41 7.27
N GLY A 212 -16.50 -8.73 8.10
CA GLY A 212 -17.80 -9.23 7.65
C GLY A 212 -18.04 -10.73 7.81
N THR A 213 -17.13 -11.48 8.45
CA THR A 213 -17.32 -12.90 8.78
C THR A 213 -17.81 -13.08 10.22
N GLY A 214 -18.76 -13.98 10.44
CA GLY A 214 -19.18 -14.39 11.79
C GLY A 214 -18.04 -15.10 12.56
N PRO A 215 -18.19 -15.32 13.89
CA PRO A 215 -17.12 -15.84 14.75
C PRO A 215 -16.55 -17.21 14.28
N ILE A 216 -17.36 -18.07 13.69
CA ILE A 216 -16.94 -19.40 13.20
C ILE A 216 -16.06 -19.27 11.95
N SER A 217 -16.42 -18.39 11.02
CA SER A 217 -15.62 -18.17 9.82
C SER A 217 -14.30 -17.45 10.11
N ARG A 218 -14.25 -16.59 11.15
CA ARG A 218 -13.01 -16.02 11.66
C ARG A 218 -12.05 -17.07 12.18
N ALA A 219 -12.56 -18.05 12.96
CA ALA A 219 -11.75 -19.13 13.53
C ALA A 219 -11.15 -20.02 12.41
N VAL A 220 -11.94 -20.36 11.38
CA VAL A 220 -11.48 -21.19 10.25
C VAL A 220 -10.47 -20.43 9.39
N VAL A 221 -10.72 -19.16 9.08
CA VAL A 221 -9.77 -18.31 8.35
C VAL A 221 -8.47 -18.17 9.15
N ASN A 222 -8.53 -17.91 10.45
CA ASN A 222 -7.36 -17.84 11.31
C ASN A 222 -6.59 -19.17 11.37
N LEU A 223 -7.27 -20.30 11.44
CA LEU A 223 -6.62 -21.62 11.50
C LEU A 223 -5.87 -21.93 10.19
N ILE A 224 -6.45 -21.62 9.04
CA ILE A 224 -5.82 -21.84 7.73
C ILE A 224 -4.60 -20.90 7.55
N PHE A 225 -4.74 -19.63 7.93
CA PHE A 225 -3.65 -18.66 7.77
C PHE A 225 -2.54 -18.80 8.83
N SER A 226 -2.85 -19.26 10.04
CA SER A 226 -1.84 -19.47 11.09
C SER A 226 -0.96 -20.70 10.86
N SER A 227 -1.45 -21.68 10.10
CA SER A 227 -0.72 -22.93 9.86
C SER A 227 0.26 -22.88 8.69
N PHE A 228 0.10 -21.92 7.76
CA PHE A 228 0.91 -21.84 6.53
C PHE A 228 1.43 -20.42 6.23
N GLY A 229 1.15 -19.44 7.05
CA GLY A 229 1.53 -18.03 6.83
C GLY A 229 2.89 -17.69 7.45
N ILE A 230 3.65 -16.84 6.78
CA ILE A 230 4.84 -16.20 7.36
C ILE A 230 4.41 -15.14 8.40
N SER A 231 5.31 -14.81 9.34
CA SER A 231 5.03 -13.76 10.34
C SER A 231 4.89 -12.37 9.70
N PRO A 232 4.20 -11.42 10.36
CA PRO A 232 4.16 -10.03 9.91
C PRO A 232 5.54 -9.40 9.72
N GLU A 233 6.50 -9.75 10.57
CA GLU A 233 7.89 -9.27 10.52
C GLU A 233 8.59 -9.78 9.26
N GLU A 234 8.41 -11.05 8.91
CA GLU A 234 8.94 -11.62 7.66
C GLU A 234 8.28 -10.97 6.44
N GLY A 235 6.96 -10.76 6.49
CA GLY A 235 6.20 -10.06 5.44
C GLY A 235 6.63 -8.60 5.23
N ALA A 236 7.10 -7.94 6.29
CA ALA A 236 7.55 -6.55 6.25
C ALA A 236 8.94 -6.38 5.62
N LYS A 237 9.78 -7.43 5.58
CA LYS A 237 11.18 -7.34 5.15
C LYS A 237 11.35 -6.70 3.77
N THR A 238 10.53 -7.09 2.79
CA THR A 238 10.64 -6.53 1.43
C THR A 238 10.19 -5.07 1.38
N SER A 239 9.17 -4.68 2.16
CA SER A 239 8.76 -3.26 2.28
C SER A 239 9.86 -2.41 2.90
N ILE A 240 10.48 -2.89 3.97
CA ILE A 240 11.60 -2.21 4.64
C ILE A 240 12.81 -2.15 3.71
N PHE A 241 13.17 -3.24 3.04
CA PHE A 241 14.24 -3.27 2.06
C PHE A 241 14.06 -2.21 0.96
N LEU A 242 12.88 -2.15 0.35
CA LEU A 242 12.59 -1.15 -0.69
C LEU A 242 12.59 0.28 -0.15
N ALA A 243 12.21 0.47 1.12
CA ALA A 243 12.19 1.78 1.76
C ALA A 243 13.60 2.28 2.09
N THR A 244 14.54 1.40 2.42
CA THR A 244 15.78 1.77 3.11
C THR A 244 17.06 1.39 2.40
N SER A 245 17.07 0.28 1.63
CA SER A 245 18.31 -0.24 1.06
C SER A 245 18.91 0.68 -0.01
N PRO A 246 20.23 0.93 0.01
CA PRO A 246 20.94 1.59 -1.06
C PRO A 246 21.00 0.73 -2.34
N GLU A 247 20.85 -0.59 -2.25
CA GLU A 247 20.88 -1.50 -3.39
C GLU A 247 19.75 -1.25 -4.40
N VAL A 248 18.68 -0.59 -3.97
CA VAL A 248 17.53 -0.24 -4.82
C VAL A 248 17.44 1.27 -5.09
N GLU A 249 18.51 2.02 -4.86
CA GLU A 249 18.55 3.43 -5.24
C GLU A 249 18.43 3.57 -6.76
N GLY A 250 17.51 4.43 -7.21
CA GLY A 250 17.20 4.61 -8.63
C GLY A 250 16.45 3.44 -9.29
N VAL A 251 16.26 2.32 -8.61
CA VAL A 251 15.48 1.18 -9.14
C VAL A 251 14.00 1.52 -9.12
N THR A 252 13.35 1.53 -10.28
CA THR A 252 11.94 1.90 -10.44
C THR A 252 11.21 0.97 -11.42
N GLY A 253 9.88 0.87 -11.32
CA GLY A 253 9.05 0.06 -12.21
C GLY A 253 9.32 -1.44 -12.07
N LYS A 254 9.61 -1.93 -10.85
CA LYS A 254 9.90 -3.34 -10.61
C LYS A 254 8.91 -3.94 -9.61
N TYR A 255 8.71 -5.25 -9.77
CA TYR A 255 7.98 -6.10 -8.83
C TYR A 255 8.97 -6.95 -8.04
N PHE A 256 8.80 -7.00 -6.71
CA PHE A 256 9.72 -7.66 -5.80
C PHE A 256 9.05 -8.80 -5.01
N VAL A 257 9.81 -9.88 -4.83
CA VAL A 257 9.45 -11.00 -3.94
C VAL A 257 10.68 -11.34 -3.11
N LYS A 258 10.55 -11.37 -1.79
CA LYS A 258 11.67 -11.65 -0.86
C LYS A 258 12.91 -10.78 -1.15
N SER A 259 12.68 -9.48 -1.33
CA SER A 259 13.70 -8.45 -1.64
C SER A 259 14.45 -8.64 -2.96
N ILE A 260 13.97 -9.51 -3.85
CA ILE A 260 14.57 -9.79 -5.15
C ILE A 260 13.61 -9.35 -6.26
N PRO A 261 14.06 -8.62 -7.30
CA PRO A 261 13.25 -8.31 -8.46
C PRO A 261 12.78 -9.60 -9.16
N LYS A 262 11.49 -9.68 -9.47
CA LYS A 262 10.87 -10.78 -10.21
C LYS A 262 10.02 -10.24 -11.36
N ARG A 263 9.79 -11.07 -12.36
CA ARG A 263 8.79 -10.74 -13.38
C ARG A 263 7.40 -10.88 -12.78
N SER A 264 6.57 -9.89 -13.00
CA SER A 264 5.12 -9.93 -12.71
C SER A 264 4.36 -10.60 -13.86
N ALA A 265 3.05 -10.74 -13.74
CA ALA A 265 2.19 -11.29 -14.80
C ALA A 265 2.44 -10.57 -16.15
N PRO A 266 2.50 -11.30 -17.29
CA PRO A 266 2.83 -10.69 -18.59
C PRO A 266 1.97 -9.49 -18.97
N ILE A 267 0.68 -9.51 -18.65
CA ILE A 267 -0.28 -8.44 -18.92
C ILE A 267 0.12 -7.11 -18.23
N THR A 268 0.90 -7.15 -17.14
CA THR A 268 1.33 -5.96 -16.44
C THR A 268 2.28 -5.09 -17.25
N TYR A 269 2.87 -5.62 -18.31
CA TYR A 269 3.78 -4.91 -19.23
C TYR A 269 3.07 -4.28 -20.43
N ASP A 270 1.73 -4.44 -20.52
CA ASP A 270 0.92 -3.76 -21.52
C ASP A 270 0.76 -2.28 -21.15
N GLU A 271 1.55 -1.43 -21.80
CA GLU A 271 1.53 0.02 -21.54
C GLU A 271 0.21 0.69 -21.96
N SER A 272 -0.51 0.13 -22.94
CA SER A 272 -1.81 0.67 -23.33
C SER A 272 -2.82 0.45 -22.20
N LEU A 273 -2.85 -0.76 -21.63
CA LEU A 273 -3.71 -1.08 -20.49
C LEU A 273 -3.32 -0.26 -19.25
N GLN A 274 -2.01 -0.05 -19.01
CA GLN A 274 -1.54 0.80 -17.91
C GLN A 274 -2.09 2.22 -18.02
N ARG A 275 -2.02 2.82 -19.22
CA ARG A 275 -2.55 4.19 -19.48
C ARG A 275 -4.06 4.24 -19.33
N GLN A 276 -4.79 3.31 -19.93
CA GLN A 276 -6.25 3.23 -19.81
C GLN A 276 -6.71 3.11 -18.36
N LEU A 277 -6.04 2.23 -17.59
CA LEU A 277 -6.36 2.06 -16.16
C LEU A 277 -6.04 3.33 -15.35
N TRP A 278 -4.94 4.02 -15.67
CA TRP A 278 -4.60 5.30 -15.05
C TRP A 278 -5.70 6.35 -15.29
N GLU A 279 -6.11 6.53 -16.54
CA GLU A 279 -7.14 7.50 -16.94
C GLU A 279 -8.48 7.21 -16.26
N GLU A 280 -8.89 5.94 -16.26
CA GLU A 280 -10.13 5.54 -15.60
C GLU A 280 -10.04 5.67 -14.07
N SER A 281 -8.90 5.36 -13.46
CA SER A 281 -8.68 5.60 -12.03
C SER A 281 -8.77 7.08 -11.70
N ALA A 282 -8.17 7.95 -12.50
CA ALA A 282 -8.25 9.41 -12.30
C ALA A 282 -9.69 9.91 -12.41
N ARG A 283 -10.47 9.40 -13.37
CA ARG A 283 -11.89 9.71 -13.53
C ARG A 283 -12.71 9.28 -12.30
N LEU A 284 -12.50 8.04 -11.83
CA LEU A 284 -13.22 7.48 -10.68
C LEU A 284 -12.95 8.22 -9.38
N VAL A 285 -11.72 8.74 -9.21
CA VAL A 285 -11.36 9.52 -8.01
C VAL A 285 -11.47 11.04 -8.22
N LYS A 286 -12.04 11.48 -9.34
CA LYS A 286 -12.26 12.90 -9.67
C LYS A 286 -10.98 13.75 -9.57
N LEU A 287 -9.85 13.19 -10.00
CA LEU A 287 -8.64 13.97 -10.18
C LEU A 287 -8.60 14.59 -11.58
N PRO A 288 -8.09 15.84 -11.71
CA PRO A 288 -7.82 16.37 -13.03
C PRO A 288 -6.78 15.49 -13.73
N MET A 289 -7.00 15.19 -15.01
CA MET A 289 -6.00 14.52 -15.85
C MET A 289 -4.85 15.49 -16.12
N LYS A 290 -4.08 15.82 -15.09
CA LYS A 290 -2.80 16.54 -15.27
C LYS A 290 -1.75 15.51 -15.63
N VAL A 291 -1.15 15.73 -16.76
CA VAL A 291 0.01 15.03 -17.30
C VAL A 291 1.22 15.22 -16.38
#